data_45c33c10daa30bb44716126db731fc7b
#
_entry.id   45c33c10daa30bb44716126db731fc7b
#
_cell.length_a   1.000
_cell.length_b   1.000
_cell.length_c   1.000
_cell.angle_alpha   90.00
_cell.angle_beta   90.00
_cell.angle_gamma   90.00
#
_symmetry.space_group_name_H-M   'P 1'
#
loop_
_entity.id
_entity.type
_entity.pdbx_description
1 polymer ?
#
loop_
_entity_poly.entity_id
_entity_poly.type
_entity_poly.pdbx_seq_one_letter_code
_entity_poly.pdbx_strand_id
1 'polypeptide(L)'
;MLITDVMLSEDGHAQERSLIPQVLEHVREDDLWIEDRNFCPLGLMFGMARRGAAFVVRQHGQLQGELLGPPMRKGMIRSGPGYEQPMRIRDPDSSEAMRVRRITIKLKVPTRDGDTELHILSNVPSGRASATQLARLYGKRWSIETAFFEITTTLSCEINTLDYPKAALFTFCLALLAYNAVSLIKAALRSEHGRQKINDEVSGYYLSLEIGRTYDGMMIAIPAPHWAYFHELSDKAFAEALRELAASVNLSKYRKHPRGPKKKPPERTPYQNGKHVSTAKLIAQR
;
A
#
# COMPACT_ATOMS: atom_id res chain seq x y z
N MET A 1 4.43 0.11 7.86
CA MET A 1 3.07 -0.15 7.35
C MET A 1 2.64 -1.47 7.94
N LEU A 2 1.38 -1.59 8.36
CA LEU A 2 0.78 -2.85 8.79
C LEU A 2 -0.34 -3.21 7.79
N ILE A 3 -0.57 -4.49 7.60
CA ILE A 3 -1.73 -5.02 6.87
C ILE A 3 -2.77 -5.32 7.93
N THR A 4 -3.89 -4.62 7.89
CA THR A 4 -4.93 -4.69 8.92
C THR A 4 -6.14 -5.49 8.47
N ASP A 5 -6.32 -5.63 7.17
CA ASP A 5 -7.47 -6.32 6.61
C ASP A 5 -7.17 -6.94 5.24
N VAL A 6 -7.93 -7.98 4.89
CA VAL A 6 -7.84 -8.71 3.63
C VAL A 6 -9.25 -9.09 3.17
N MET A 7 -9.59 -8.69 1.97
CA MET A 7 -10.84 -9.08 1.33
C MET A 7 -10.60 -10.22 0.36
N LEU A 8 -11.37 -11.27 0.49
CA LEU A 8 -11.24 -12.46 -0.32
C LEU A 8 -12.23 -12.40 -1.49
N SER A 9 -11.78 -12.86 -2.66
CA SER A 9 -12.63 -13.14 -3.79
C SER A 9 -12.58 -14.63 -4.11
N GLU A 10 -13.74 -15.26 -4.26
CA GLU A 10 -13.82 -16.67 -4.64
C GLU A 10 -13.47 -16.89 -6.13
N ASP A 11 -13.63 -15.84 -6.94
CA ASP A 11 -13.30 -15.87 -8.36
C ASP A 11 -11.98 -15.15 -8.62
N GLY A 12 -10.95 -15.90 -8.98
CA GLY A 12 -9.63 -15.35 -9.36
C GLY A 12 -9.65 -14.46 -10.61
N HIS A 13 -10.75 -14.42 -11.35
CA HIS A 13 -10.98 -13.53 -12.49
C HIS A 13 -11.88 -12.34 -12.16
N ALA A 14 -12.41 -12.28 -10.92
CA ALA A 14 -13.21 -11.15 -10.49
C ALA A 14 -12.39 -9.86 -10.57
N GLN A 15 -13.02 -8.81 -11.06
CA GLN A 15 -12.39 -7.49 -11.02
C GLN A 15 -12.36 -6.98 -9.58
N GLU A 16 -11.27 -6.37 -9.13
CA GLU A 16 -11.15 -5.75 -7.81
C GLU A 16 -12.32 -4.82 -7.48
N ARG A 17 -12.93 -4.21 -8.50
CA ARG A 17 -14.11 -3.36 -8.35
C ARG A 17 -15.35 -4.08 -7.83
N SER A 18 -15.45 -5.39 -8.00
CA SER A 18 -16.56 -6.18 -7.44
C SER A 18 -16.55 -6.21 -5.91
N LEU A 19 -15.39 -5.94 -5.30
CA LEU A 19 -15.23 -5.90 -3.84
C LEU A 19 -15.58 -4.53 -3.21
N ILE A 20 -15.94 -3.53 -4.02
CA ILE A 20 -16.27 -2.18 -3.52
C ILE A 20 -17.32 -2.18 -2.42
N PRO A 21 -18.44 -2.93 -2.50
CA PRO A 21 -19.42 -2.97 -1.41
C PRO A 21 -18.80 -3.42 -0.09
N GLN A 22 -17.96 -4.47 -0.11
CA GLN A 22 -17.25 -4.96 1.07
C GLN A 22 -16.23 -3.93 1.59
N VAL A 23 -15.48 -3.28 0.69
CA VAL A 23 -14.55 -2.20 1.07
C VAL A 23 -15.28 -1.10 1.82
N LEU A 24 -16.46 -0.69 1.34
CA LEU A 24 -17.26 0.35 1.97
C LEU A 24 -17.75 0.00 3.38
N GLU A 25 -17.88 -1.27 3.74
CA GLU A 25 -18.25 -1.71 5.09
C GLU A 25 -17.13 -1.41 6.11
N HIS A 26 -15.87 -1.37 5.65
CA HIS A 26 -14.70 -1.10 6.48
C HIS A 26 -14.35 0.39 6.60
N VAL A 27 -14.97 1.24 5.78
CA VAL A 27 -14.75 2.69 5.82
C VAL A 27 -15.36 3.31 7.07
N ARG A 28 -14.55 4.04 7.82
CA ARG A 28 -14.95 4.75 9.05
C ARG A 28 -14.85 6.26 8.87
N GLU A 29 -15.60 6.97 9.71
CA GLU A 29 -15.48 8.42 9.80
C GLU A 29 -14.04 8.84 10.12
N ASP A 30 -13.58 9.94 9.53
CA ASP A 30 -12.22 10.47 9.61
C ASP A 30 -11.11 9.61 9.00
N ASP A 31 -11.41 8.48 8.38
CA ASP A 31 -10.44 7.73 7.58
C ASP A 31 -9.92 8.55 6.40
N LEU A 32 -8.68 8.25 6.00
CA LEU A 32 -8.10 8.74 4.76
C LEU A 32 -7.66 7.58 3.87
N TRP A 33 -8.39 7.35 2.81
CA TRP A 33 -8.13 6.29 1.84
C TRP A 33 -7.24 6.79 0.70
N ILE A 34 -6.17 6.04 0.41
CA ILE A 34 -5.23 6.37 -0.67
C ILE A 34 -5.27 5.24 -1.68
N GLU A 35 -5.76 5.53 -2.88
CA GLU A 35 -6.14 4.50 -3.83
C GLU A 35 -5.53 4.69 -5.20
N ASP A 36 -5.39 3.57 -5.91
CA ASP A 36 -4.92 3.57 -7.30
C ASP A 36 -6.04 3.98 -8.27
N ARG A 37 -5.64 4.17 -9.51
CA ARG A 37 -6.51 4.47 -10.65
C ARG A 37 -7.66 3.47 -10.80
N ASN A 38 -7.44 2.20 -10.49
CA ASN A 38 -8.48 1.17 -10.58
C ASN A 38 -9.62 1.37 -9.57
N PHE A 39 -9.32 1.99 -8.43
CA PHE A 39 -10.28 2.32 -7.36
C PHE A 39 -10.82 3.76 -7.49
N CYS A 40 -11.03 4.24 -8.72
CA CYS A 40 -11.63 5.52 -9.01
C CYS A 40 -13.11 5.46 -9.52
N PRO A 41 -13.95 4.47 -9.17
CA PRO A 41 -15.37 4.53 -9.46
C PRO A 41 -16.05 5.59 -8.59
N LEU A 42 -17.02 6.27 -9.20
CA LEU A 42 -17.79 7.31 -8.50
C LEU A 42 -18.50 6.75 -7.27
N GLY A 43 -19.12 5.58 -7.37
CA GLY A 43 -19.81 4.92 -6.24
C GLY A 43 -18.92 4.72 -5.00
N LEU A 44 -17.62 4.39 -5.19
CA LEU A 44 -16.69 4.27 -4.08
C LEU A 44 -16.40 5.64 -3.43
N MET A 45 -16.08 6.66 -4.25
CA MET A 45 -15.77 8.01 -3.75
C MET A 45 -16.97 8.63 -3.01
N PHE A 46 -18.17 8.50 -3.56
CA PHE A 46 -19.39 8.97 -2.89
C PHE A 46 -19.70 8.12 -1.64
N GLY A 47 -19.53 6.81 -1.72
CA GLY A 47 -19.69 5.91 -0.58
C GLY A 47 -18.78 6.24 0.60
N MET A 48 -17.51 6.59 0.35
CA MET A 48 -16.58 7.10 1.37
C MET A 48 -17.02 8.45 1.94
N ALA A 49 -17.36 9.39 1.06
CA ALA A 49 -17.78 10.72 1.49
C ALA A 49 -19.04 10.69 2.37
N ARG A 50 -20.03 9.84 2.04
CA ARG A 50 -21.25 9.63 2.85
C ARG A 50 -20.94 9.06 4.24
N ARG A 51 -19.82 8.36 4.40
CA ARG A 51 -19.36 7.81 5.69
C ARG A 51 -18.43 8.76 6.47
N GLY A 52 -18.26 9.99 6.00
CA GLY A 52 -17.38 10.96 6.63
C GLY A 52 -15.89 10.70 6.37
N ALA A 53 -15.54 9.80 5.47
CA ALA A 53 -14.15 9.50 5.11
C ALA A 53 -13.63 10.41 3.99
N ALA A 54 -12.33 10.61 4.00
CA ALA A 54 -11.61 11.31 2.96
C ALA A 54 -10.88 10.33 2.02
N PHE A 55 -10.66 10.75 0.77
CA PHE A 55 -9.92 9.97 -0.21
C PHE A 55 -8.86 10.79 -0.95
N VAL A 56 -7.86 10.08 -1.45
CA VAL A 56 -6.84 10.56 -2.38
C VAL A 56 -6.67 9.47 -3.44
N VAL A 57 -7.22 9.65 -4.61
CA VAL A 57 -7.28 8.63 -5.66
C VAL A 57 -6.70 9.17 -6.97
N ARG A 58 -5.98 8.33 -7.73
CA ARG A 58 -5.56 8.71 -9.08
C ARG A 58 -6.76 8.71 -10.01
N GLN A 59 -7.00 9.83 -10.68
CA GLN A 59 -8.09 9.95 -11.65
C GLN A 59 -7.91 8.95 -12.79
N HIS A 60 -8.94 8.17 -13.05
CA HIS A 60 -9.01 7.33 -14.25
C HIS A 60 -9.35 8.19 -15.47
N GLY A 61 -8.75 7.90 -16.63
CA GLY A 61 -8.95 8.70 -17.85
C GLY A 61 -10.42 8.79 -18.32
N GLN A 62 -11.24 7.78 -18.00
CA GLN A 62 -12.66 7.78 -18.33
C GLN A 62 -13.54 8.55 -17.32
N LEU A 63 -13.00 8.87 -16.13
CA LEU A 63 -13.76 9.65 -15.15
C LEU A 63 -13.82 11.10 -15.60
N GLN A 64 -15.04 11.53 -15.98
CA GLN A 64 -15.33 12.88 -16.36
C GLN A 64 -15.95 13.66 -15.20
N GLY A 65 -15.79 14.97 -15.21
CA GLY A 65 -16.38 15.90 -14.28
C GLY A 65 -16.21 17.31 -14.78
N GLU A 66 -16.96 18.22 -14.23
CA GLU A 66 -16.96 19.64 -14.57
C GLU A 66 -15.80 20.34 -13.87
N LEU A 67 -14.86 20.87 -14.62
CA LEU A 67 -13.76 21.68 -14.08
C LEU A 67 -14.27 23.08 -13.72
N LEU A 68 -14.06 23.48 -12.47
CA LEU A 68 -14.57 24.76 -11.94
C LEU A 68 -13.42 25.77 -11.81
N GLY A 69 -13.21 26.56 -12.86
CA GLY A 69 -12.17 27.59 -12.91
C GLY A 69 -10.81 27.09 -13.42
N PRO A 70 -9.81 27.95 -13.50
CA PRO A 70 -8.49 27.62 -14.03
C PRO A 70 -7.62 26.84 -13.03
N PRO A 71 -6.63 26.04 -13.50
CA PRO A 71 -5.66 25.39 -12.64
C PRO A 71 -4.72 26.40 -12.01
N MET A 72 -4.61 26.41 -10.69
CA MET A 72 -3.71 27.26 -9.92
C MET A 72 -2.46 26.52 -9.52
N ARG A 73 -1.28 27.11 -9.71
CA ARG A 73 -0.01 26.54 -9.26
C ARG A 73 0.05 26.52 -7.73
N LYS A 74 0.39 25.38 -7.15
CA LYS A 74 0.44 25.14 -5.68
C LYS A 74 1.84 24.84 -5.15
N GLY A 75 2.85 24.76 -6.02
CA GLY A 75 4.24 24.56 -5.62
C GLY A 75 4.93 23.42 -6.36
N MET A 76 6.07 23.01 -5.80
CA MET A 76 6.90 21.93 -6.36
C MET A 76 6.87 20.70 -5.46
N ILE A 77 6.80 19.55 -6.08
CA ILE A 77 7.08 18.24 -5.47
C ILE A 77 8.25 17.58 -6.21
N ARG A 78 8.76 16.47 -5.69
CA ARG A 78 9.90 15.78 -6.30
C ARG A 78 9.65 15.45 -7.78
N SER A 79 8.44 15.02 -8.12
CA SER A 79 8.06 14.58 -9.47
C SER A 79 7.82 15.72 -10.44
N GLY A 80 7.63 16.96 -9.98
CA GLY A 80 7.40 18.13 -10.82
C GLY A 80 6.51 19.20 -10.18
N PRO A 81 6.13 20.25 -10.92
CA PRO A 81 5.23 21.28 -10.45
C PRO A 81 3.81 20.74 -10.27
N GLY A 82 3.18 21.14 -9.17
CA GLY A 82 1.81 20.79 -8.82
C GLY A 82 0.84 21.95 -9.05
N TYR A 83 -0.32 21.63 -9.58
CA TYR A 83 -1.43 22.54 -9.81
C TYR A 83 -2.67 21.99 -9.13
N GLU A 84 -3.59 22.85 -8.79
CA GLU A 84 -4.88 22.47 -8.22
C GLU A 84 -6.01 23.19 -8.92
N GLN A 85 -7.07 22.47 -9.20
CA GLN A 85 -8.28 22.96 -9.82
C GLN A 85 -9.48 22.31 -9.15
N PRO A 86 -10.51 23.07 -8.74
CA PRO A 86 -11.74 22.45 -8.26
C PRO A 86 -12.48 21.75 -9.41
N MET A 87 -13.07 20.61 -9.10
CA MET A 87 -13.82 19.80 -10.04
C MET A 87 -15.11 19.36 -9.40
N ARG A 88 -16.22 19.35 -10.14
CA ARG A 88 -17.49 18.79 -9.72
C ARG A 88 -17.68 17.43 -10.37
N ILE A 89 -17.92 16.42 -9.57
CA ILE A 89 -18.30 15.08 -10.01
C ILE A 89 -19.74 14.80 -9.60
N ARG A 90 -20.44 13.94 -10.34
CA ARG A 90 -21.83 13.56 -10.06
C ARG A 90 -21.92 12.05 -9.90
N ASP A 91 -22.66 11.62 -8.92
CA ASP A 91 -23.01 10.22 -8.74
C ASP A 91 -24.04 9.82 -9.81
N PRO A 92 -23.75 8.83 -10.66
CA PRO A 92 -24.69 8.42 -11.71
C PRO A 92 -25.99 7.84 -11.15
N ASP A 93 -25.93 7.25 -9.95
CA ASP A 93 -27.07 6.52 -9.36
C ASP A 93 -28.01 7.44 -8.56
N SER A 94 -27.47 8.48 -7.92
CA SER A 94 -28.24 9.37 -7.04
C SER A 94 -28.36 10.81 -7.53
N SER A 95 -27.72 11.17 -8.63
CA SER A 95 -27.60 12.56 -9.12
C SER A 95 -26.95 13.54 -8.14
N GLU A 96 -26.45 13.06 -7.01
CA GLU A 96 -25.70 13.85 -6.02
C GLU A 96 -24.46 14.44 -6.67
N ALA A 97 -24.11 15.67 -6.30
CA ALA A 97 -22.90 16.33 -6.80
C ALA A 97 -21.92 16.56 -5.65
N MET A 98 -20.66 16.24 -5.88
CA MET A 98 -19.59 16.49 -4.93
C MET A 98 -18.50 17.37 -5.56
N ARG A 99 -18.06 18.37 -4.81
CA ARG A 99 -16.89 19.18 -5.19
C ARG A 99 -15.65 18.51 -4.66
N VAL A 100 -14.75 18.16 -5.59
CA VAL A 100 -13.44 17.58 -5.29
C VAL A 100 -12.31 18.50 -5.73
N ARG A 101 -11.15 18.29 -5.20
CA ARG A 101 -9.89 18.93 -5.58
C ARG A 101 -9.21 18.04 -6.63
N ARG A 102 -9.03 18.55 -7.83
CA ARG A 102 -8.21 17.91 -8.85
C ARG A 102 -6.78 18.46 -8.79
N ILE A 103 -5.85 17.64 -8.37
CA ILE A 103 -4.43 17.97 -8.24
C ILE A 103 -3.70 17.39 -9.44
N THR A 104 -3.11 18.25 -10.25
CA THR A 104 -2.33 17.85 -11.44
C THR A 104 -0.85 18.02 -11.17
N ILE A 105 -0.09 16.97 -11.38
CA ILE A 105 1.37 16.97 -11.29
C ILE A 105 1.91 16.87 -12.72
N LYS A 106 2.61 17.88 -13.20
CA LYS A 106 3.35 17.80 -14.46
C LYS A 106 4.66 17.07 -14.22
N LEU A 107 4.79 15.89 -14.79
CA LEU A 107 5.92 15.01 -14.50
C LEU A 107 7.18 15.49 -15.20
N LYS A 108 8.31 15.55 -14.49
CA LYS A 108 9.64 15.81 -15.08
C LYS A 108 10.09 14.69 -16.01
N VAL A 109 9.68 13.46 -15.68
CA VAL A 109 9.94 12.26 -16.47
C VAL A 109 8.59 11.57 -16.66
N PRO A 110 8.20 11.26 -17.90
CA PRO A 110 6.95 10.54 -18.15
C PRO A 110 6.88 9.22 -17.39
N THR A 111 5.66 8.75 -17.12
CA THR A 111 5.44 7.41 -16.56
C THR A 111 5.89 6.35 -17.55
N ARG A 112 5.94 5.09 -17.10
CA ARG A 112 6.23 3.94 -17.97
C ARG A 112 5.24 3.82 -19.15
N ASP A 113 4.01 4.28 -18.94
CA ASP A 113 2.92 4.26 -19.92
C ASP A 113 2.88 5.53 -20.79
N GLY A 114 3.86 6.44 -20.62
CA GLY A 114 4.00 7.66 -21.40
C GLY A 114 3.23 8.87 -20.85
N ASP A 115 2.54 8.76 -19.72
CA ASP A 115 1.82 9.88 -19.12
C ASP A 115 2.81 10.99 -18.69
N THR A 116 2.59 12.21 -19.17
CA THR A 116 3.34 13.40 -18.79
C THR A 116 2.71 14.18 -17.63
N GLU A 117 1.46 13.88 -17.32
CA GLU A 117 0.71 14.45 -16.21
C GLU A 117 0.06 13.34 -15.37
N LEU A 118 -0.01 13.57 -14.07
CA LEU A 118 -0.72 12.72 -13.14
C LEU A 118 -1.80 13.53 -12.46
N HIS A 119 -3.04 13.06 -12.51
CA HIS A 119 -4.18 13.72 -11.89
C HIS A 119 -4.64 12.93 -10.66
N ILE A 120 -4.83 13.63 -9.55
CA ILE A 120 -5.29 13.08 -8.28
C ILE A 120 -6.58 13.81 -7.89
N LEU A 121 -7.58 13.06 -7.48
CA LEU A 121 -8.83 13.59 -6.92
C LEU A 121 -8.83 13.41 -5.41
N SER A 122 -9.35 14.40 -4.69
CA SER A 122 -9.49 14.33 -3.24
C SER A 122 -10.63 15.22 -2.75
N ASN A 123 -11.36 14.74 -1.73
CA ASN A 123 -12.33 15.52 -0.98
C ASN A 123 -11.76 16.17 0.29
N VAL A 124 -10.47 15.93 0.60
CA VAL A 124 -9.80 16.55 1.77
C VAL A 124 -9.85 18.08 1.66
N PRO A 125 -10.36 18.81 2.67
CA PRO A 125 -10.38 20.27 2.66
C PRO A 125 -8.98 20.88 2.56
N SER A 126 -8.87 22.02 1.87
CA SER A 126 -7.58 22.71 1.70
C SER A 126 -6.96 23.20 3.02
N GLY A 127 -7.79 23.46 4.03
CA GLY A 127 -7.33 23.80 5.38
C GLY A 127 -6.71 22.62 6.15
N ARG A 128 -7.07 21.38 5.81
CA ARG A 128 -6.47 20.17 6.43
C ARG A 128 -5.16 19.75 5.74
N ALA A 129 -5.09 19.83 4.41
CA ALA A 129 -3.87 19.48 3.69
C ALA A 129 -3.74 20.26 2.36
N SER A 130 -2.53 20.75 2.09
CA SER A 130 -2.21 21.40 0.83
C SER A 130 -2.16 20.38 -0.34
N ALA A 131 -2.29 20.86 -1.57
CA ALA A 131 -2.17 20.03 -2.77
C ALA A 131 -0.81 19.29 -2.84
N THR A 132 0.27 19.94 -2.43
CA THR A 132 1.60 19.33 -2.41
C THR A 132 1.75 18.25 -1.34
N GLN A 133 1.07 18.39 -0.19
CA GLN A 133 1.02 17.35 0.84
C GLN A 133 0.24 16.13 0.34
N LEU A 134 -0.93 16.32 -0.27
CA LEU A 134 -1.72 15.23 -0.86
C LEU A 134 -0.96 14.51 -1.97
N ALA A 135 -0.29 15.25 -2.85
CA ALA A 135 0.53 14.66 -3.91
C ALA A 135 1.72 13.83 -3.36
N ARG A 136 2.38 14.31 -2.30
CA ARG A 136 3.44 13.54 -1.60
C ARG A 136 2.88 12.31 -0.92
N LEU A 137 1.70 12.43 -0.33
CA LEU A 137 1.01 11.33 0.34
C LEU A 137 0.63 10.24 -0.67
N TYR A 138 0.07 10.63 -1.82
CA TYR A 138 -0.23 9.72 -2.91
C TYR A 138 1.01 8.95 -3.38
N GLY A 139 2.17 9.61 -3.44
CA GLY A 139 3.45 8.97 -3.78
C GLY A 139 3.85 7.82 -2.84
N LYS A 140 3.32 7.77 -1.61
CA LYS A 140 3.55 6.68 -0.66
C LYS A 140 2.72 5.43 -0.95
N ARG A 141 1.74 5.49 -1.85
CA ARG A 141 0.91 4.34 -2.25
C ARG A 141 1.77 3.13 -2.68
N TRP A 142 2.89 3.38 -3.33
CA TRP A 142 3.86 2.34 -3.72
C TRP A 142 4.38 1.49 -2.54
N SER A 143 4.11 1.89 -1.31
CA SER A 143 4.46 1.07 -0.14
C SER A 143 3.74 -0.28 -0.12
N ILE A 144 2.56 -0.41 -0.75
CA ILE A 144 1.83 -1.68 -0.83
C ILE A 144 2.56 -2.68 -1.75
N GLU A 145 3.06 -2.21 -2.90
CA GLU A 145 3.85 -3.04 -3.81
C GLU A 145 5.16 -3.49 -3.17
N THR A 146 5.76 -2.60 -2.36
CA THR A 146 6.94 -2.93 -1.55
C THR A 146 6.60 -3.99 -0.50
N ALA A 147 5.41 -3.95 0.10
CA ALA A 147 4.98 -4.95 1.07
C ALA A 147 4.82 -6.33 0.41
N PHE A 148 4.18 -6.41 -0.75
CA PHE A 148 4.10 -7.66 -1.50
C PHE A 148 5.48 -8.20 -1.87
N PHE A 149 6.38 -7.36 -2.33
CA PHE A 149 7.77 -7.75 -2.58
C PHE A 149 8.48 -8.24 -1.30
N GLU A 150 8.26 -7.59 -0.16
CA GLU A 150 8.84 -8.05 1.11
C GLU A 150 8.27 -9.41 1.54
N ILE A 151 6.97 -9.65 1.36
CA ILE A 151 6.34 -10.93 1.67
C ILE A 151 6.89 -12.05 0.79
N THR A 152 6.91 -11.86 -0.51
CA THR A 152 7.31 -12.92 -1.45
C THR A 152 8.83 -13.15 -1.45
N THR A 153 9.62 -12.09 -1.55
CA THR A 153 11.07 -12.19 -1.77
C THR A 153 11.86 -12.17 -0.47
N THR A 154 11.50 -11.29 0.48
CA THR A 154 12.27 -11.13 1.74
C THR A 154 11.91 -12.19 2.76
N LEU A 155 10.63 -12.50 2.89
CA LEU A 155 10.12 -13.52 3.81
C LEU A 155 10.01 -14.91 3.14
N SER A 156 10.24 -15.01 1.83
CA SER A 156 10.11 -16.25 1.06
C SER A 156 8.75 -16.93 1.23
N CYS A 157 7.70 -16.12 1.41
CA CYS A 157 6.33 -16.58 1.63
C CYS A 157 5.57 -16.69 0.29
N GLU A 158 6.12 -17.37 -0.71
CA GLU A 158 5.37 -17.72 -1.92
C GLU A 158 4.35 -18.82 -1.62
N ILE A 159 3.14 -18.66 -2.16
CA ILE A 159 2.06 -19.62 -1.94
C ILE A 159 2.06 -20.62 -3.08
N ASN A 160 2.46 -21.86 -2.78
CA ASN A 160 2.57 -22.94 -3.77
C ASN A 160 1.41 -23.96 -3.68
N THR A 161 0.37 -23.68 -2.90
CA THR A 161 -0.74 -24.62 -2.60
C THR A 161 -2.05 -24.16 -3.24
N LEU A 162 -2.00 -23.60 -4.44
CA LEU A 162 -3.18 -23.04 -5.12
C LEU A 162 -4.28 -24.05 -5.42
N ASP A 163 -3.95 -25.35 -5.53
CA ASP A 163 -4.91 -26.43 -5.72
C ASP A 163 -5.75 -26.72 -4.44
N TYR A 164 -5.34 -26.16 -3.29
CA TYR A 164 -6.03 -26.29 -2.02
C TYR A 164 -6.40 -24.92 -1.46
N PRO A 165 -7.53 -24.32 -1.83
CA PRO A 165 -7.85 -22.91 -1.52
C PRO A 165 -7.78 -22.57 -0.03
N LYS A 166 -8.24 -23.46 0.84
CA LYS A 166 -8.17 -23.24 2.31
C LYS A 166 -6.73 -23.23 2.84
N ALA A 167 -5.87 -24.11 2.33
CA ALA A 167 -4.46 -24.13 2.70
C ALA A 167 -3.72 -22.91 2.14
N ALA A 168 -4.03 -22.51 0.91
CA ALA A 168 -3.50 -21.30 0.30
C ALA A 168 -3.87 -20.06 1.13
N LEU A 169 -5.13 -19.93 1.54
CA LEU A 169 -5.60 -18.84 2.39
C LEU A 169 -4.90 -18.84 3.75
N PHE A 170 -4.80 -19.98 4.40
CA PHE A 170 -4.11 -20.10 5.69
C PHE A 170 -2.65 -19.67 5.56
N THR A 171 -1.93 -20.17 4.55
CA THR A 171 -0.52 -19.81 4.30
C THR A 171 -0.39 -18.31 4.01
N PHE A 172 -1.32 -17.74 3.25
CA PHE A 172 -1.34 -16.31 2.98
C PHE A 172 -1.52 -15.49 4.26
N CYS A 173 -2.46 -15.86 5.13
CA CYS A 173 -2.66 -15.19 6.42
C CYS A 173 -1.41 -15.26 7.31
N LEU A 174 -0.72 -16.41 7.34
CA LEU A 174 0.55 -16.55 8.06
C LEU A 174 1.63 -15.62 7.49
N ALA A 175 1.72 -15.51 6.17
CA ALA A 175 2.64 -14.59 5.51
C ALA A 175 2.38 -13.12 5.89
N LEU A 176 1.11 -12.71 5.97
CA LEU A 176 0.72 -11.37 6.41
C LEU A 176 1.08 -11.14 7.89
N LEU A 177 0.85 -12.11 8.77
CA LEU A 177 1.25 -12.03 10.18
C LEU A 177 2.76 -11.88 10.33
N ALA A 178 3.56 -12.69 9.61
CA ALA A 178 5.01 -12.58 9.61
C ALA A 178 5.48 -11.18 9.12
N TYR A 179 4.87 -10.67 8.05
CA TYR A 179 5.13 -9.32 7.58
C TYR A 179 4.83 -8.24 8.63
N ASN A 180 3.68 -8.36 9.31
CA ASN A 180 3.29 -7.43 10.37
C ASN A 180 4.24 -7.49 11.57
N ALA A 181 4.67 -8.68 12.00
CA ALA A 181 5.65 -8.84 13.06
C ALA A 181 6.98 -8.15 12.73
N VAL A 182 7.53 -8.39 11.54
CA VAL A 182 8.75 -7.71 11.07
C VAL A 182 8.55 -6.19 10.95
N SER A 183 7.36 -5.75 10.55
CA SER A 183 7.02 -4.32 10.48
C SER A 183 6.99 -3.65 11.84
N LEU A 184 6.52 -4.32 12.90
CA LEU A 184 6.57 -3.82 14.28
C LEU A 184 8.01 -3.70 14.78
N ILE A 185 8.83 -4.69 14.55
CA ILE A 185 10.26 -4.64 14.91
C ILE A 185 10.95 -3.47 14.19
N LYS A 186 10.71 -3.32 12.88
CA LYS A 186 11.21 -2.16 12.12
C LYS A 186 10.69 -0.83 12.68
N ALA A 187 9.47 -0.79 13.21
CA ALA A 187 8.92 0.43 13.81
C ALA A 187 9.64 0.78 15.12
N ALA A 188 9.89 -0.20 15.99
CA ALA A 188 10.67 -0.02 17.21
C ALA A 188 12.11 0.46 16.90
N LEU A 189 12.79 -0.19 15.95
CA LEU A 189 14.13 0.26 15.52
C LEU A 189 14.12 1.70 14.98
N ARG A 190 13.08 2.10 14.23
CA ARG A 190 12.94 3.48 13.72
C ARG A 190 12.71 4.50 14.84
N SER A 191 12.02 4.10 15.89
CA SER A 191 11.79 4.94 17.08
C SER A 191 13.11 5.26 17.77
N GLU A 192 13.96 4.26 17.94
CA GLU A 192 15.20 4.40 18.71
C GLU A 192 16.38 4.95 17.88
N HIS A 193 16.54 4.49 16.67
CA HIS A 193 17.71 4.81 15.84
C HIS A 193 17.45 5.81 14.73
N GLY A 194 16.20 6.31 14.60
CA GLY A 194 15.78 7.25 13.59
C GLY A 194 15.32 6.59 12.27
N ARG A 195 14.21 7.13 11.74
CA ARG A 195 13.54 6.58 10.53
C ARG A 195 14.45 6.53 9.32
N GLN A 196 15.21 7.59 9.07
CA GLN A 196 16.05 7.70 7.89
C GLN A 196 17.13 6.63 7.91
N LYS A 197 17.85 6.50 9.02
CA LYS A 197 18.93 5.51 9.20
C LYS A 197 18.43 4.09 8.99
N ILE A 198 17.32 3.71 9.63
CA ILE A 198 16.78 2.35 9.49
C ILE A 198 16.32 2.08 8.06
N ASN A 199 15.66 3.04 7.41
CA ASN A 199 15.20 2.84 6.03
C ASN A 199 16.34 2.73 5.02
N ASP A 200 17.44 3.45 5.23
CA ASP A 200 18.55 3.51 4.28
C ASP A 200 19.56 2.39 4.52
N GLU A 201 19.86 2.07 5.76
CA GLU A 201 20.98 1.18 6.13
C GLU A 201 20.55 -0.24 6.48
N VAL A 202 19.36 -0.46 7.07
CA VAL A 202 18.96 -1.78 7.57
C VAL A 202 18.27 -2.62 6.51
N SER A 203 18.76 -3.84 6.33
CA SER A 203 18.18 -4.85 5.45
C SER A 203 17.05 -5.61 6.14
N GLY A 204 15.84 -5.55 5.58
CA GLY A 204 14.71 -6.37 6.05
C GLY A 204 14.99 -7.87 5.90
N TYR A 205 15.74 -8.26 4.86
CA TYR A 205 16.13 -9.65 4.63
C TYR A 205 16.99 -10.21 5.78
N TYR A 206 18.08 -9.51 6.15
CA TYR A 206 18.95 -9.99 7.24
C TYR A 206 18.23 -9.98 8.59
N LEU A 207 17.36 -9.01 8.83
CA LEU A 207 16.53 -8.98 10.03
C LEU A 207 15.60 -10.20 10.10
N SER A 208 14.91 -10.52 9.03
CA SER A 208 14.01 -11.68 8.96
C SER A 208 14.77 -13.01 9.08
N LEU A 209 15.95 -13.10 8.45
CA LEU A 209 16.80 -14.27 8.51
C LEU A 209 17.30 -14.54 9.94
N GLU A 210 17.68 -13.50 10.67
CA GLU A 210 18.08 -13.63 12.07
C GLU A 210 16.94 -14.11 12.95
N ILE A 211 15.75 -13.52 12.79
CA ILE A 211 14.55 -13.95 13.53
C ILE A 211 14.28 -15.44 13.28
N GLY A 212 14.27 -15.88 12.01
CA GLY A 212 14.01 -17.28 11.68
C GLY A 212 15.08 -18.24 12.20
N ARG A 213 16.36 -17.83 12.24
CA ARG A 213 17.44 -18.69 12.74
C ARG A 213 17.52 -18.81 14.25
N THR A 214 17.07 -17.78 14.97
CA THR A 214 17.16 -17.76 16.43
C THR A 214 15.89 -18.27 17.10
N TYR A 215 14.75 -18.23 16.39
CA TYR A 215 13.44 -18.54 16.95
C TYR A 215 13.38 -19.94 17.58
N ASP A 216 13.77 -20.97 16.85
CA ASP A 216 13.71 -22.36 17.33
C ASP A 216 14.60 -22.57 18.55
N GLY A 217 15.82 -22.04 18.52
CA GLY A 217 16.73 -22.09 19.67
C GLY A 217 16.18 -21.39 20.91
N MET A 218 15.58 -20.23 20.73
CA MET A 218 14.95 -19.49 21.83
C MET A 218 13.75 -20.21 22.41
N MET A 219 12.91 -20.83 21.58
CA MET A 219 11.75 -21.62 22.04
C MET A 219 12.15 -22.86 22.84
N ILE A 220 13.33 -23.43 22.56
CA ILE A 220 13.89 -24.55 23.33
C ILE A 220 14.55 -24.04 24.62
N ALA A 221 15.34 -22.97 24.54
CA ALA A 221 16.16 -22.50 25.67
C ALA A 221 15.36 -21.71 26.71
N ILE A 222 14.25 -21.07 26.33
CA ILE A 222 13.44 -20.22 27.21
C ILE A 222 12.11 -20.93 27.50
N PRO A 223 11.87 -21.41 28.74
CA PRO A 223 10.62 -22.05 29.10
C PRO A 223 9.38 -21.18 28.89
N ALA A 224 8.27 -21.81 28.52
CA ALA A 224 7.01 -21.13 28.21
C ALA A 224 6.55 -20.07 29.25
N PRO A 225 6.68 -20.29 30.59
CA PRO A 225 6.29 -19.28 31.59
C PRO A 225 7.00 -17.93 31.45
N HIS A 226 8.23 -17.92 30.93
CA HIS A 226 8.95 -16.65 30.71
C HIS A 226 8.39 -15.81 29.57
N TRP A 227 7.65 -16.44 28.63
CA TRP A 227 6.95 -15.73 27.56
C TRP A 227 5.63 -15.14 28.02
N ALA A 228 5.03 -15.66 29.11
CA ALA A 228 3.75 -15.19 29.65
C ALA A 228 3.78 -13.70 30.02
N TYR A 229 4.93 -13.20 30.48
CA TYR A 229 5.12 -11.78 30.76
C TYR A 229 4.69 -10.88 29.59
N PHE A 230 5.03 -11.24 28.36
CA PHE A 230 4.70 -10.42 27.19
C PHE A 230 3.20 -10.47 26.84
N HIS A 231 2.50 -11.54 27.22
CA HIS A 231 1.06 -11.67 27.00
C HIS A 231 0.22 -10.80 27.95
N GLU A 232 0.78 -10.45 29.10
CA GLU A 232 0.10 -9.65 30.13
C GLU A 232 0.35 -8.13 29.96
N LEU A 233 1.24 -7.73 29.08
CA LEU A 233 1.55 -6.34 28.84
C LEU A 233 0.39 -5.62 28.14
N SER A 234 0.08 -4.39 28.59
CA SER A 234 -0.74 -3.48 27.79
C SER A 234 -0.01 -3.09 26.49
N ASP A 235 -0.74 -2.62 25.49
CA ASP A 235 -0.16 -2.17 24.22
C ASP A 235 0.95 -1.14 24.42
N LYS A 236 0.77 -0.22 25.37
CA LYS A 236 1.76 0.78 25.71
C LYS A 236 3.02 0.16 26.30
N ALA A 237 2.88 -0.73 27.30
CA ALA A 237 4.00 -1.40 27.95
C ALA A 237 4.74 -2.32 26.95
N PHE A 238 4.01 -3.01 26.08
CA PHE A 238 4.62 -3.82 25.00
C PHE A 238 5.42 -2.96 24.02
N ALA A 239 4.90 -1.81 23.61
CA ALA A 239 5.64 -0.88 22.74
C ALA A 239 6.90 -0.31 23.43
N GLU A 240 6.86 -0.07 24.74
CA GLU A 240 8.03 0.34 25.53
C GLU A 240 9.08 -0.76 25.59
N ALA A 241 8.69 -2.00 25.91
CA ALA A 241 9.58 -3.15 25.91
C ALA A 241 10.25 -3.39 24.54
N LEU A 242 9.49 -3.27 23.44
CA LEU A 242 10.06 -3.37 22.10
C LEU A 242 11.08 -2.27 21.82
N ARG A 243 10.89 -1.05 22.29
CA ARG A 243 11.85 0.05 22.13
C ARG A 243 13.13 -0.18 22.94
N GLU A 244 13.00 -0.63 24.20
CA GLU A 244 14.15 -0.99 25.03
C GLU A 244 15.00 -2.08 24.38
N LEU A 245 14.37 -3.13 23.86
CA LEU A 245 15.07 -4.17 23.10
C LEU A 245 15.72 -3.60 21.83
N ALA A 246 15.01 -2.74 21.10
CA ALA A 246 15.52 -2.10 19.89
C ALA A 246 16.73 -1.21 20.14
N ALA A 247 16.80 -0.54 21.29
CA ALA A 247 17.92 0.33 21.68
C ALA A 247 19.25 -0.47 21.79
N SER A 248 19.19 -1.73 22.21
CA SER A 248 20.36 -2.61 22.36
C SER A 248 20.81 -3.29 21.07
N VAL A 249 20.05 -3.16 19.98
CA VAL A 249 20.34 -3.86 18.71
C VAL A 249 21.57 -3.29 18.02
N ASN A 250 22.53 -4.15 17.71
CA ASN A 250 23.69 -3.78 16.90
C ASN A 250 23.33 -3.74 15.41
N LEU A 251 23.01 -2.57 14.89
CA LEU A 251 22.56 -2.37 13.50
C LEU A 251 23.63 -2.74 12.46
N SER A 252 24.91 -2.81 12.80
CA SER A 252 25.97 -3.14 11.84
C SER A 252 25.83 -4.54 11.26
N LYS A 253 25.22 -5.48 12.02
CA LYS A 253 24.95 -6.85 11.59
C LYS A 253 23.86 -6.93 10.51
N TYR A 254 23.01 -5.91 10.40
CA TYR A 254 21.85 -5.89 9.51
C TYR A 254 22.00 -4.91 8.36
N ARG A 255 23.22 -4.45 8.05
CA ARG A 255 23.45 -3.48 6.96
C ARG A 255 23.07 -4.03 5.60
N LYS A 256 22.44 -3.17 4.80
CA LYS A 256 22.25 -3.43 3.37
C LYS A 256 23.59 -3.49 2.66
N HIS A 257 23.77 -4.50 1.82
CA HIS A 257 24.90 -4.47 0.89
C HIS A 257 24.67 -3.40 -0.20
N PRO A 258 25.73 -2.73 -0.67
CA PRO A 258 25.64 -1.85 -1.82
C PRO A 258 25.04 -2.61 -3.00
N ARG A 259 23.98 -2.05 -3.58
CA ARG A 259 23.42 -2.63 -4.81
C ARG A 259 24.40 -2.38 -5.95
N GLY A 260 24.73 -3.42 -6.69
CA GLY A 260 25.41 -3.28 -7.98
C GLY A 260 24.59 -2.40 -8.94
N PRO A 261 25.18 -1.95 -10.04
CA PRO A 261 24.48 -1.13 -11.03
C PRO A 261 23.20 -1.83 -11.48
N LYS A 262 22.10 -1.08 -11.52
CA LYS A 262 20.81 -1.61 -11.99
C LYS A 262 20.98 -2.15 -13.41
N LYS A 263 20.76 -3.43 -13.61
CA LYS A 263 20.60 -3.99 -14.96
C LYS A 263 19.45 -3.24 -15.64
N LYS A 264 19.67 -2.78 -16.88
CA LYS A 264 18.59 -2.23 -17.69
C LYS A 264 17.45 -3.27 -17.73
N PRO A 265 16.20 -2.87 -17.46
CA PRO A 265 15.09 -3.80 -17.63
C PRO A 265 15.13 -4.31 -19.09
N PRO A 266 14.83 -5.61 -19.32
CA PRO A 266 14.72 -6.12 -20.68
C PRO A 266 13.73 -5.25 -21.47
N GLU A 267 14.05 -4.97 -22.73
CA GLU A 267 13.10 -4.29 -23.62
C GLU A 267 11.79 -5.08 -23.62
N ARG A 268 10.69 -4.38 -23.36
CA ARG A 268 9.37 -5.00 -23.52
C ARG A 268 9.22 -5.40 -24.99
N THR A 269 8.98 -6.66 -25.25
CA THR A 269 8.38 -7.10 -26.52
C THR A 269 7.11 -6.26 -26.72
N PRO A 270 6.97 -5.56 -27.87
CA PRO A 270 5.74 -4.82 -28.14
C PRO A 270 4.57 -5.77 -27.94
N TYR A 271 3.57 -5.31 -27.19
CA TYR A 271 2.36 -6.07 -26.95
C TYR A 271 1.73 -6.33 -28.35
N GLN A 272 1.90 -7.54 -28.84
CA GLN A 272 1.17 -7.95 -30.04
C GLN A 272 -0.30 -7.90 -29.64
N ASN A 273 -1.09 -7.11 -30.39
CA ASN A 273 -2.54 -6.93 -30.22
C ASN A 273 -3.32 -8.24 -30.45
N GLY A 274 -2.94 -9.31 -29.75
CA GLY A 274 -3.74 -10.51 -29.61
C GLY A 274 -4.88 -10.21 -28.65
N LYS A 275 -6.12 -10.51 -29.04
CA LYS A 275 -7.27 -10.46 -28.13
C LYS A 275 -6.89 -11.21 -26.87
N HIS A 276 -6.97 -10.54 -25.72
CA HIS A 276 -6.76 -11.17 -24.41
C HIS A 276 -7.83 -12.26 -24.26
N VAL A 277 -7.44 -13.50 -24.44
CA VAL A 277 -8.33 -14.65 -24.25
C VAL A 277 -8.26 -15.01 -22.77
N SER A 278 -9.35 -14.79 -22.04
CA SER A 278 -9.41 -15.22 -20.63
C SER A 278 -9.35 -16.75 -20.55
N THR A 279 -8.68 -17.27 -19.53
CA THR A 279 -8.61 -18.71 -19.25
C THR A 279 -10.00 -19.33 -19.16
N ALA A 280 -10.98 -18.60 -18.60
CA ALA A 280 -12.38 -19.01 -18.56
C ALA A 280 -12.99 -19.23 -19.94
N LYS A 281 -12.67 -18.39 -20.94
CA LYS A 281 -13.11 -18.61 -22.34
C LYS A 281 -12.46 -19.82 -22.98
N LEU A 282 -11.20 -20.11 -22.64
CA LEU A 282 -10.51 -21.31 -23.14
C LEU A 282 -11.09 -22.60 -22.55
N ILE A 283 -11.50 -22.56 -21.29
CA ILE A 283 -12.12 -23.70 -20.59
C ILE A 283 -13.55 -23.93 -21.12
N ALA A 284 -14.31 -22.86 -21.38
CA ALA A 284 -15.67 -22.96 -21.91
C ALA A 284 -15.72 -23.41 -23.38
N GLN A 285 -14.61 -23.43 -24.10
CA GLN A 285 -14.48 -23.90 -25.48
C GLN A 285 -14.03 -25.37 -25.59
N ARG A 286 -13.77 -26.04 -24.47
CA ARG A 286 -13.52 -27.48 -24.36
C ARG A 286 -14.79 -28.21 -23.90
#